data_9d8279c49ce8fda58b531cd31b328d4a
#
_entry.id   9d8279c49ce8fda58b531cd31b328d4a
#
_cell.length_a   1.000
_cell.length_b   1.000
_cell.length_c   1.000
_cell.angle_alpha   90.00
_cell.angle_beta   90.00
_cell.angle_gamma   90.00
#
_symmetry.space_group_name_H-M   'P 1'
#
loop_
_entity.id
_entity.type
_entity.pdbx_description
1 polymer ?
#
loop_
_entity_poly.entity_id
_entity_poly.type
_entity_poly.pdbx_seq_one_letter_code
_entity_poly.pdbx_strand_id
1 'polypeptide(L)'
;MIGVFLDTETNGLNPQVHRILEIALKIVDLSSGEEKERFQTIVAQPIGAWEKSDQESLRINGFTWDEIEKGMTPRQVSQQIIDLFTLCGVRRKKAVFICQNPSFDRVFFSQLIDADTQELLSWPYHWLDLASMHWALTMEKAKKNQSPFPWETGFSKDSIASYYQLPGESKPHRAMNGVNHLLLCYEAAVGFPRKA
;
A
#
# COMPACT_ATOMS: atom_id res chain seq x y z
N MET A 1 -13.20 11.11 -7.50
CA MET A 1 -11.73 10.86 -7.52
C MET A 1 -11.48 9.47 -6.99
N ILE A 2 -10.67 8.67 -7.70
CA ILE A 2 -10.35 7.30 -7.30
C ILE A 2 -9.10 7.30 -6.42
N GLY A 3 -9.12 6.57 -5.31
CA GLY A 3 -7.96 6.21 -4.51
C GLY A 3 -7.61 4.75 -4.73
N VAL A 4 -6.35 4.46 -5.06
CA VAL A 4 -5.80 3.11 -5.08
C VAL A 4 -4.98 2.93 -3.80
N PHE A 5 -5.58 2.32 -2.79
CA PHE A 5 -4.89 1.96 -1.55
C PHE A 5 -4.09 0.69 -1.80
N LEU A 6 -2.79 0.73 -1.59
CA LEU A 6 -1.89 -0.34 -1.97
C LEU A 6 -0.89 -0.63 -0.86
N ASP A 7 -0.57 -1.90 -0.69
CA ASP A 7 0.46 -2.39 0.23
C ASP A 7 1.14 -3.61 -0.39
N THR A 8 2.42 -3.80 -0.10
CA THR A 8 3.24 -4.88 -0.66
C THR A 8 4.02 -5.60 0.45
N GLU A 9 4.04 -6.92 0.39
CA GLU A 9 4.95 -7.74 1.18
C GLU A 9 6.13 -8.18 0.31
N THR A 10 7.32 -8.15 0.89
CA THR A 10 8.57 -8.43 0.17
C THR A 10 9.45 -9.39 0.95
N ASN A 11 10.43 -9.99 0.28
CA ASN A 11 11.43 -10.82 0.95
C ASN A 11 12.66 -10.02 1.45
N GLY A 12 12.53 -8.68 1.57
CA GLY A 12 13.56 -7.81 2.11
C GLY A 12 13.46 -6.38 1.59
N LEU A 13 14.34 -5.50 2.05
CA LEU A 13 14.20 -4.05 1.86
C LEU A 13 14.89 -3.52 0.58
N ASN A 14 15.86 -4.26 0.01
CA ASN A 14 16.63 -3.79 -1.14
C ASN A 14 15.99 -4.25 -2.47
N PRO A 15 15.35 -3.38 -3.25
CA PRO A 15 14.63 -3.76 -4.48
C PRO A 15 15.55 -4.26 -5.61
N GLN A 16 16.86 -4.07 -5.51
CA GLN A 16 17.82 -4.63 -6.48
C GLN A 16 18.07 -6.12 -6.22
N VAL A 17 17.90 -6.57 -4.98
CA VAL A 17 18.14 -7.94 -4.53
C VAL A 17 16.84 -8.68 -4.27
N HIS A 18 15.93 -8.02 -3.55
CA HIS A 18 14.70 -8.57 -3.04
C HIS A 18 13.55 -8.41 -4.03
N ARG A 19 12.49 -9.17 -3.80
CA ARG A 19 11.32 -9.25 -4.69
C ARG A 19 10.04 -9.09 -3.90
N ILE A 20 9.02 -8.61 -4.60
CA ILE A 20 7.67 -8.60 -4.09
C ILE A 20 7.15 -10.03 -3.95
N LEU A 21 6.58 -10.37 -2.79
CA LEU A 21 6.01 -11.69 -2.48
C LEU A 21 4.48 -11.67 -2.52
N GLU A 22 3.88 -10.58 -2.13
CA GLU A 22 2.43 -10.38 -2.16
C GLU A 22 2.13 -8.93 -2.50
N ILE A 23 1.06 -8.71 -3.22
CA ILE A 23 0.49 -7.39 -3.47
C ILE A 23 -0.99 -7.41 -3.15
N ALA A 24 -1.46 -6.38 -2.50
CA ALA A 24 -2.89 -6.12 -2.34
C ALA A 24 -3.21 -4.66 -2.64
N LEU A 25 -4.41 -4.45 -3.17
CA LEU A 25 -4.94 -3.10 -3.38
C LEU A 25 -6.47 -3.08 -3.25
N LYS A 26 -6.98 -1.91 -2.88
CA LYS A 26 -8.40 -1.55 -2.94
C LYS A 26 -8.58 -0.29 -3.75
N ILE A 27 -9.56 -0.31 -4.62
CA ILE A 27 -9.98 0.82 -5.43
C ILE A 27 -11.20 1.44 -4.78
N VAL A 28 -11.06 2.68 -4.31
CA VAL A 28 -12.07 3.37 -3.49
C VAL A 28 -12.46 4.69 -4.14
N ASP A 29 -13.73 5.02 -4.13
CA ASP A 29 -14.19 6.36 -4.48
C ASP A 29 -13.94 7.31 -3.30
N LEU A 30 -12.98 8.23 -3.44
CA LEU A 30 -12.62 9.17 -2.37
C LEU A 30 -13.72 10.19 -2.05
N SER A 31 -14.78 10.28 -2.85
CA SER A 31 -15.91 11.16 -2.54
C SER A 31 -16.95 10.52 -1.63
N SER A 32 -16.94 9.20 -1.48
CA SER A 32 -17.93 8.45 -0.68
C SER A 32 -17.33 7.46 0.30
N GLY A 33 -16.07 7.06 0.10
CA GLY A 33 -15.46 5.95 0.82
C GLY A 33 -15.88 4.57 0.30
N GLU A 34 -16.66 4.50 -0.78
CA GLU A 34 -17.15 3.25 -1.36
C GLU A 34 -16.00 2.47 -2.00
N GLU A 35 -15.80 1.23 -1.54
CA GLU A 35 -14.90 0.28 -2.19
C GLU A 35 -15.55 -0.20 -3.49
N LYS A 36 -14.87 0.02 -4.62
CA LYS A 36 -15.35 -0.40 -5.95
C LYS A 36 -14.85 -1.77 -6.33
N GLU A 37 -13.57 -2.02 -6.08
CA GLU A 37 -12.91 -3.27 -6.41
C GLU A 37 -11.71 -3.50 -5.49
N ARG A 38 -11.25 -4.76 -5.44
CA ARG A 38 -10.04 -5.16 -4.73
C ARG A 38 -9.28 -6.22 -5.51
N PHE A 39 -7.99 -6.30 -5.22
CA PHE A 39 -7.12 -7.33 -5.76
C PHE A 39 -6.11 -7.74 -4.69
N GLN A 40 -5.82 -9.04 -4.62
CA GLN A 40 -4.76 -9.58 -3.76
C GLN A 40 -4.23 -10.85 -4.39
N THR A 41 -2.92 -11.01 -4.41
CA THR A 41 -2.29 -12.26 -4.82
C THR A 41 -0.87 -12.40 -4.30
N ILE A 42 -0.47 -13.66 -4.08
CA ILE A 42 0.93 -14.05 -3.91
C ILE A 42 1.60 -14.03 -5.27
N VAL A 43 2.83 -13.51 -5.33
CA VAL A 43 3.64 -13.38 -6.54
C VAL A 43 4.70 -14.47 -6.53
N ALA A 44 4.62 -15.40 -7.47
CA ALA A 44 5.62 -16.45 -7.62
C ALA A 44 6.99 -15.86 -7.93
N GLN A 45 8.02 -16.39 -7.28
CA GLN A 45 9.40 -15.99 -7.47
C GLN A 45 10.28 -17.20 -7.81
N PRO A 46 11.36 -17.02 -8.58
CA PRO A 46 12.32 -18.11 -8.78
C PRO A 46 13.05 -18.43 -7.48
N ILE A 47 13.42 -19.70 -7.28
CA ILE A 47 14.09 -20.17 -6.06
C ILE A 47 15.33 -19.33 -5.72
N GLY A 48 16.13 -18.94 -6.69
CA GLY A 48 17.32 -18.12 -6.46
C GLY A 48 17.03 -16.67 -5.98
N ALA A 49 15.78 -16.17 -6.13
CA ALA A 49 15.35 -14.92 -5.52
C ALA A 49 14.86 -15.17 -4.08
N TRP A 50 14.20 -16.29 -3.85
CA TRP A 50 13.78 -16.72 -2.52
C TRP A 50 14.96 -16.99 -1.58
N GLU A 51 15.99 -17.64 -2.04
CA GLU A 51 17.21 -17.93 -1.26
C GLU A 51 17.96 -16.68 -0.79
N LYS A 52 17.70 -15.52 -1.40
CA LYS A 52 18.24 -14.21 -0.99
C LYS A 52 17.37 -13.47 0.02
N SER A 53 16.32 -14.12 0.52
CA SER A 53 15.40 -13.50 1.46
C SER A 53 16.07 -13.08 2.76
N ASP A 54 15.70 -11.91 3.23
CA ASP A 54 16.03 -11.45 4.57
C ASP A 54 15.18 -12.17 5.60
N GLN A 55 15.84 -12.78 6.60
CA GLN A 55 15.17 -13.61 7.60
C GLN A 55 14.18 -12.82 8.47
N GLU A 56 14.49 -11.54 8.75
CA GLU A 56 13.60 -10.71 9.54
C GLU A 56 12.33 -10.38 8.75
N SER A 57 12.45 -10.10 7.45
CA SER A 57 11.31 -9.87 6.57
C SER A 57 10.39 -11.10 6.51
N LEU A 58 10.97 -12.31 6.37
CA LEU A 58 10.19 -13.55 6.39
C LEU A 58 9.54 -13.83 7.76
N ARG A 59 10.20 -13.44 8.87
CA ARG A 59 9.63 -13.57 10.21
C ARG A 59 8.42 -12.65 10.40
N ILE A 60 8.44 -11.48 9.77
CA ILE A 60 7.36 -10.48 9.86
C ILE A 60 6.13 -10.93 9.06
N ASN A 61 6.33 -11.33 7.80
CA ASN A 61 5.23 -11.66 6.90
C ASN A 61 4.84 -13.16 6.91
N GLY A 62 5.72 -14.03 7.39
CA GLY A 62 5.44 -15.46 7.61
C GLY A 62 5.27 -16.27 6.33
N PHE A 63 5.75 -15.79 5.16
CA PHE A 63 5.69 -16.58 3.93
C PHE A 63 6.63 -17.78 3.97
N THR A 64 6.18 -18.84 3.32
CA THR A 64 6.94 -20.07 3.07
C THR A 64 7.22 -20.22 1.58
N TRP A 65 8.26 -20.99 1.24
CA TRP A 65 8.53 -21.30 -0.17
C TRP A 65 7.35 -21.98 -0.86
N ASP A 66 6.68 -22.90 -0.18
CA ASP A 66 5.51 -23.62 -0.70
C ASP A 66 4.34 -22.69 -1.10
N GLU A 67 4.17 -21.57 -0.41
CA GLU A 67 3.20 -20.55 -0.79
C GLU A 67 3.68 -19.74 -2.01
N ILE A 68 4.96 -19.35 -2.02
CA ILE A 68 5.51 -18.48 -3.06
C ILE A 68 5.61 -19.20 -4.41
N GLU A 69 6.06 -20.44 -4.44
CA GLU A 69 6.18 -21.19 -5.69
C GLU A 69 4.83 -21.44 -6.40
N LYS A 70 3.73 -21.46 -5.63
CA LYS A 70 2.36 -21.63 -6.12
C LYS A 70 1.65 -20.34 -6.47
N GLY A 71 2.29 -19.20 -6.24
CA GLY A 71 1.75 -17.87 -6.54
C GLY A 71 1.53 -17.64 -8.04
N MET A 72 0.91 -16.52 -8.37
CA MET A 72 0.81 -16.07 -9.76
C MET A 72 2.16 -15.58 -10.27
N THR A 73 2.47 -15.86 -11.53
CA THR A 73 3.68 -15.30 -12.15
C THR A 73 3.60 -13.77 -12.20
N PRO A 74 4.73 -13.03 -12.11
CA PRO A 74 4.75 -11.59 -12.20
C PRO A 74 4.00 -11.05 -13.43
N ARG A 75 4.12 -11.74 -14.57
CA ARG A 75 3.41 -11.37 -15.80
C ARG A 75 1.88 -11.47 -15.68
N GLN A 76 1.38 -12.53 -15.04
CA GLN A 76 -0.06 -12.69 -14.81
C GLN A 76 -0.58 -11.62 -13.86
N VAL A 77 0.18 -11.33 -12.78
CA VAL A 77 -0.15 -10.28 -11.82
C VAL A 77 -0.22 -8.91 -12.52
N SER A 78 0.80 -8.58 -13.33
CA SER A 78 0.82 -7.34 -14.12
C SER A 78 -0.42 -7.22 -15.00
N GLN A 79 -0.77 -8.27 -15.74
CA GLN A 79 -1.91 -8.23 -16.64
C GLN A 79 -3.22 -8.03 -15.87
N GLN A 80 -3.43 -8.73 -14.76
CA GLN A 80 -4.64 -8.58 -13.96
C GLN A 80 -4.77 -7.16 -13.37
N ILE A 81 -3.67 -6.56 -12.91
CA ILE A 81 -3.69 -5.19 -12.42
C ILE A 81 -4.01 -4.20 -13.55
N ILE A 82 -3.43 -4.39 -14.75
CA ILE A 82 -3.70 -3.54 -15.91
C ILE A 82 -5.18 -3.62 -16.30
N ASP A 83 -5.74 -4.84 -16.36
CA ASP A 83 -7.14 -5.06 -16.71
C ASP A 83 -8.07 -4.42 -15.67
N LEU A 84 -7.78 -4.63 -14.39
CA LEU A 84 -8.55 -4.06 -13.27
C LEU A 84 -8.52 -2.52 -13.30
N PHE A 85 -7.33 -1.92 -13.48
CA PHE A 85 -7.19 -0.47 -13.52
C PHE A 85 -7.90 0.13 -14.75
N THR A 86 -7.86 -0.58 -15.88
CA THR A 86 -8.59 -0.19 -17.08
C THR A 86 -10.11 -0.22 -16.83
N LEU A 87 -10.61 -1.30 -16.25
CA LEU A 87 -12.02 -1.45 -15.89
C LEU A 87 -12.51 -0.34 -14.95
N CYS A 88 -11.71 -0.02 -13.93
CA CYS A 88 -12.06 0.98 -12.92
C CYS A 88 -11.75 2.42 -13.35
N GLY A 89 -11.14 2.64 -14.52
CA GLY A 89 -10.78 3.97 -15.00
C GLY A 89 -9.66 4.63 -14.18
N VAL A 90 -8.74 3.84 -13.62
CA VAL A 90 -7.55 4.33 -12.91
C VAL A 90 -6.59 4.97 -13.92
N ARG A 91 -6.59 6.29 -13.96
CA ARG A 91 -5.74 7.06 -14.88
C ARG A 91 -5.40 8.43 -14.30
N ARG A 92 -4.40 9.05 -14.90
CA ARG A 92 -3.95 10.41 -14.57
C ARG A 92 -5.11 11.40 -14.48
N LYS A 93 -5.08 12.28 -13.50
CA LYS A 93 -6.14 13.28 -13.18
C LYS A 93 -7.47 12.68 -12.68
N LYS A 94 -7.64 11.36 -12.68
CA LYS A 94 -8.85 10.69 -12.19
C LYS A 94 -8.60 9.81 -10.96
N ALA A 95 -7.33 9.44 -10.73
CA ALA A 95 -6.94 8.59 -9.62
C ALA A 95 -5.63 9.05 -8.97
N VAL A 96 -5.38 8.58 -7.75
CA VAL A 96 -4.11 8.69 -7.01
C VAL A 96 -3.81 7.37 -6.31
N PHE A 97 -2.54 7.05 -6.14
CA PHE A 97 -2.12 5.97 -5.24
C PHE A 97 -2.04 6.48 -3.79
N ILE A 98 -2.34 5.63 -2.83
CA ILE A 98 -2.27 5.92 -1.40
C ILE A 98 -1.59 4.75 -0.71
N CYS A 99 -0.49 5.00 -0.01
CA CYS A 99 0.31 4.01 0.72
C CYS A 99 0.76 4.58 2.07
N GLN A 100 1.32 3.73 2.89
CA GLN A 100 2.18 4.11 3.99
C GLN A 100 3.63 4.04 3.51
N ASN A 101 4.35 5.17 3.48
CA ASN A 101 5.70 5.26 2.94
C ASN A 101 5.80 4.78 1.46
N PRO A 102 5.12 5.43 0.53
CA PRO A 102 5.00 4.99 -0.86
C PRO A 102 6.34 4.86 -1.61
N SER A 103 7.44 5.40 -1.08
CA SER A 103 8.77 5.21 -1.64
C SER A 103 9.19 3.73 -1.64
N PHE A 104 8.71 2.95 -0.69
CA PHE A 104 8.93 1.52 -0.62
C PHE A 104 8.02 0.77 -1.60
N ASP A 105 6.72 0.91 -1.46
CA ASP A 105 5.76 0.17 -2.30
C ASP A 105 5.93 0.47 -3.78
N ARG A 106 6.15 1.73 -4.15
CA ARG A 106 6.32 2.16 -5.54
C ARG A 106 7.50 1.47 -6.23
N VAL A 107 8.62 1.31 -5.53
CA VAL A 107 9.82 0.68 -6.09
C VAL A 107 9.57 -0.81 -6.34
N PHE A 108 8.92 -1.51 -5.40
CA PHE A 108 8.58 -2.91 -5.56
C PHE A 108 7.45 -3.13 -6.57
N PHE A 109 6.45 -2.26 -6.59
CA PHE A 109 5.40 -2.27 -7.62
C PHE A 109 5.97 -2.15 -9.04
N SER A 110 7.04 -1.36 -9.21
CA SER A 110 7.72 -1.22 -10.50
C SER A 110 8.46 -2.47 -10.96
N GLN A 111 8.64 -3.48 -10.10
CA GLN A 111 9.12 -4.80 -10.53
C GLN A 111 8.04 -5.59 -11.29
N LEU A 112 6.78 -5.29 -11.05
CA LEU A 112 5.64 -5.88 -11.76
C LEU A 112 5.29 -5.08 -13.03
N ILE A 113 5.18 -3.77 -12.88
CA ILE A 113 4.78 -2.86 -13.97
C ILE A 113 5.73 -1.67 -13.93
N ASP A 114 6.68 -1.64 -14.84
CA ASP A 114 7.72 -0.61 -14.89
C ASP A 114 7.18 0.79 -15.18
N ALA A 115 8.01 1.82 -14.93
CA ALA A 115 7.60 3.21 -15.03
C ALA A 115 7.19 3.61 -16.45
N ASP A 116 7.83 3.05 -17.49
CA ASP A 116 7.51 3.37 -18.88
C ASP A 116 6.14 2.79 -19.26
N THR A 117 5.86 1.57 -18.81
CA THR A 117 4.53 0.95 -18.96
C THR A 117 3.45 1.74 -18.24
N GLN A 118 3.71 2.19 -16.98
CA GLN A 118 2.78 3.05 -16.25
C GLN A 118 2.51 4.37 -16.98
N GLU A 119 3.54 4.96 -17.60
CA GLU A 119 3.42 6.19 -18.40
C GLU A 119 2.59 5.95 -19.67
N LEU A 120 2.86 4.88 -20.43
CA LEU A 120 2.11 4.49 -21.62
C LEU A 120 0.61 4.28 -21.30
N LEU A 121 0.30 3.71 -20.15
CA LEU A 121 -1.07 3.50 -19.67
C LEU A 121 -1.69 4.78 -19.08
N SER A 122 -0.96 5.87 -19.06
CA SER A 122 -1.39 7.15 -18.48
C SER A 122 -1.82 7.01 -17.00
N TRP A 123 -1.15 6.19 -16.22
CA TRP A 123 -1.45 6.00 -14.81
C TRP A 123 -1.07 7.22 -13.96
N PRO A 124 -1.65 7.36 -12.73
CA PRO A 124 -1.30 8.46 -11.84
C PRO A 124 0.17 8.38 -11.42
N TYR A 125 0.85 9.54 -11.34
CA TYR A 125 2.18 9.59 -10.71
C TYR A 125 2.14 10.15 -9.28
N HIS A 126 0.98 10.52 -8.79
CA HIS A 126 0.84 10.97 -7.41
C HIS A 126 0.64 9.76 -6.52
N TRP A 127 1.62 9.56 -5.66
CA TRP A 127 1.62 8.57 -4.59
C TRP A 127 1.54 9.34 -3.29
N LEU A 128 0.38 9.31 -2.67
CA LEU A 128 0.11 10.01 -1.42
C LEU A 128 0.57 9.13 -0.26
N ASP A 129 1.23 9.76 0.69
CA ASP A 129 1.78 9.10 1.87
C ASP A 129 0.91 9.41 3.10
N LEU A 130 0.35 8.37 3.71
CA LEU A 130 -0.45 8.52 4.93
C LEU A 130 0.36 9.16 6.07
N ALA A 131 1.65 8.82 6.23
CA ALA A 131 2.51 9.41 7.25
C ALA A 131 2.65 10.92 7.06
N SER A 132 2.87 11.37 5.83
CA SER A 132 2.98 12.80 5.50
C SER A 132 1.67 13.55 5.69
N MET A 133 0.53 12.93 5.34
CA MET A 133 -0.79 13.50 5.59
C MET A 133 -1.06 13.64 7.09
N HIS A 134 -0.82 12.58 7.86
CA HIS A 134 -0.95 12.60 9.32
C HIS A 134 -0.04 13.65 9.95
N TRP A 135 1.22 13.73 9.52
CA TRP A 135 2.17 14.75 9.97
C TRP A 135 1.60 16.16 9.78
N ALA A 136 1.13 16.50 8.59
CA ALA A 136 0.61 17.84 8.30
C ALA A 136 -0.61 18.18 9.16
N LEU A 137 -1.55 17.23 9.32
CA LEU A 137 -2.79 17.42 10.08
C LEU A 137 -2.52 17.54 11.59
N THR A 138 -1.63 16.72 12.12
CA THR A 138 -1.28 16.77 13.56
C THR A 138 -0.40 17.96 13.90
N MET A 139 0.49 18.38 12.99
CA MET A 139 1.26 19.61 13.13
C MET A 139 0.36 20.85 13.24
N GLU A 140 -0.71 20.90 12.44
CA GLU A 140 -1.67 22.00 12.52
C GLU A 140 -2.38 22.04 13.88
N LYS A 141 -2.76 20.88 14.42
CA LYS A 141 -3.34 20.76 15.77
C LYS A 141 -2.34 21.11 16.88
N ALA A 142 -1.10 20.63 16.77
CA ALA A 142 -0.05 20.88 17.75
C ALA A 142 0.29 22.37 17.86
N LYS A 143 0.34 23.11 16.74
CA LYS A 143 0.52 24.57 16.74
C LYS A 143 -0.57 25.32 17.52
N LYS A 144 -1.74 24.72 17.68
CA LYS A 144 -2.87 25.26 18.47
C LYS A 144 -2.93 24.69 19.89
N ASN A 145 -1.90 23.95 20.32
CA ASN A 145 -1.86 23.22 21.60
C ASN A 145 -3.02 22.22 21.80
N GLN A 146 -3.48 21.61 20.71
CA GLN A 146 -4.61 20.66 20.70
C GLN A 146 -4.16 19.19 20.60
N SER A 147 -2.86 18.96 20.39
CA SER A 147 -2.26 17.63 20.35
C SER A 147 -0.74 17.71 20.63
N PRO A 148 -0.09 16.58 20.98
CA PRO A 148 1.36 16.46 20.93
C PRO A 148 1.89 16.70 19.50
N PHE A 149 3.18 17.01 19.38
CA PHE A 149 3.83 17.09 18.08
C PHE A 149 3.93 15.71 17.41
N PRO A 150 3.88 15.64 16.06
CA PRO A 150 3.89 14.34 15.37
C PRO A 150 5.13 13.48 15.64
N TRP A 151 6.29 14.07 15.90
CA TRP A 151 7.49 13.31 16.29
C TRP A 151 7.44 12.73 17.71
N GLU A 152 6.52 13.17 18.56
CA GLU A 152 6.30 12.61 19.89
C GLU A 152 5.38 11.39 19.86
N THR A 153 4.46 11.34 18.90
CA THR A 153 3.48 10.25 18.74
C THR A 153 3.89 9.20 17.72
N GLY A 154 4.82 9.55 16.81
CA GLY A 154 5.24 8.70 15.69
C GLY A 154 4.25 8.73 14.52
N PHE A 155 4.68 8.14 13.40
CA PHE A 155 3.94 8.17 12.13
C PHE A 155 4.00 6.86 11.34
N SER A 156 4.34 5.73 11.99
CA SER A 156 4.07 4.40 11.44
C SER A 156 2.56 4.12 11.40
N LYS A 157 2.10 3.17 10.60
CA LYS A 157 0.67 2.77 10.58
C LYS A 157 0.15 2.50 11.99
N ASP A 158 0.89 1.75 12.82
CA ASP A 158 0.50 1.44 14.20
C ASP A 158 0.49 2.68 15.11
N SER A 159 1.45 3.60 14.93
CA SER A 159 1.48 4.87 15.68
C SER A 159 0.27 5.75 15.33
N ILE A 160 -0.07 5.82 14.05
CA ILE A 160 -1.25 6.55 13.54
C ILE A 160 -2.52 5.90 14.09
N ALA A 161 -2.64 4.58 14.01
CA ALA A 161 -3.77 3.84 14.56
C ALA A 161 -3.94 4.10 16.06
N SER A 162 -2.85 4.02 16.83
CA SER A 162 -2.86 4.33 18.27
C SER A 162 -3.31 5.76 18.56
N TYR A 163 -2.84 6.75 17.78
CA TYR A 163 -3.24 8.15 17.92
C TYR A 163 -4.76 8.34 17.73
N TYR A 164 -5.37 7.60 16.82
CA TYR A 164 -6.82 7.64 16.58
C TYR A 164 -7.61 6.57 17.35
N GLN A 165 -6.99 5.86 18.30
CA GLN A 165 -7.60 4.79 19.11
C GLN A 165 -8.18 3.64 18.26
N LEU A 166 -7.50 3.30 17.18
CA LEU A 166 -7.82 2.22 16.29
C LEU A 166 -7.01 0.96 16.65
N PRO A 167 -7.47 -0.24 16.28
CA PRO A 167 -6.70 -1.46 16.43
C PRO A 167 -5.41 -1.40 15.60
N GLY A 168 -4.35 -2.06 16.07
CA GLY A 168 -3.11 -2.25 15.31
C GLY A 168 -3.30 -3.22 14.13
N GLU A 169 -2.29 -3.30 13.27
CA GLU A 169 -2.28 -4.21 12.13
C GLU A 169 -2.24 -5.67 12.58
N SER A 170 -3.02 -6.53 11.90
CA SER A 170 -3.05 -7.97 12.18
C SER A 170 -1.72 -8.65 11.84
N LYS A 171 -1.35 -9.65 12.63
CA LYS A 171 -0.15 -10.46 12.39
C LYS A 171 -0.53 -11.90 12.00
N PRO A 172 0.25 -12.59 11.15
CA PRO A 172 1.42 -12.08 10.42
C PRO A 172 1.02 -10.97 9.43
N HIS A 173 2.00 -10.15 9.03
CA HIS A 173 1.76 -9.12 8.02
C HIS A 173 1.42 -9.78 6.69
N ARG A 174 0.32 -9.35 6.10
CA ARG A 174 -0.18 -9.75 4.78
C ARG A 174 -0.69 -8.50 4.07
N ALA A 175 -0.40 -8.38 2.79
CA ALA A 175 -0.66 -7.14 2.06
C ALA A 175 -2.11 -6.65 2.17
N MET A 176 -3.13 -7.55 2.17
CA MET A 176 -4.52 -7.10 2.33
C MET A 176 -4.81 -6.61 3.76
N ASN A 177 -4.17 -7.17 4.78
CA ASN A 177 -4.26 -6.64 6.15
C ASN A 177 -3.67 -5.24 6.21
N GLY A 178 -2.51 -5.03 5.56
CA GLY A 178 -1.88 -3.72 5.43
C GLY A 178 -2.77 -2.71 4.71
N VAL A 179 -3.41 -3.09 3.59
CA VAL A 179 -4.38 -2.23 2.87
C VAL A 179 -5.60 -1.90 3.73
N ASN A 180 -6.15 -2.88 4.44
CA ASN A 180 -7.31 -2.65 5.33
C ASN A 180 -6.94 -1.67 6.45
N HIS A 181 -5.77 -1.87 7.06
CA HIS A 181 -5.29 -1.01 8.13
C HIS A 181 -4.94 0.41 7.62
N LEU A 182 -4.33 0.51 6.43
CA LEU A 182 -4.08 1.78 5.75
C LEU A 182 -5.37 2.56 5.50
N LEU A 183 -6.42 1.89 4.99
CA LEU A 183 -7.72 2.50 4.71
C LEU A 183 -8.40 2.97 6.00
N LEU A 184 -8.36 2.16 7.05
CA LEU A 184 -8.89 2.50 8.37
C LEU A 184 -8.20 3.75 8.95
N CYS A 185 -6.87 3.80 8.89
CA CYS A 185 -6.09 4.96 9.34
C CYS A 185 -6.34 6.20 8.48
N TYR A 186 -6.48 6.03 7.16
CA TYR A 186 -6.82 7.12 6.24
C TYR A 186 -8.19 7.71 6.57
N GLU A 187 -9.21 6.87 6.80
CA GLU A 187 -10.55 7.32 7.15
C GLU A 187 -10.56 8.11 8.46
N ALA A 188 -9.81 7.69 9.46
CA ALA A 188 -9.72 8.38 10.74
C ALA A 188 -8.92 9.69 10.67
N ALA A 189 -7.86 9.73 9.86
CA ALA A 189 -6.96 10.89 9.77
C ALA A 189 -7.48 11.95 8.79
N VAL A 190 -7.87 11.54 7.60
CA VAL A 190 -8.25 12.40 6.46
C VAL A 190 -9.77 12.41 6.27
N GLY A 191 -10.37 11.23 6.33
CA GLY A 191 -11.80 11.03 6.13
C GLY A 191 -12.25 11.06 4.67
N PHE A 192 -13.51 10.73 4.47
CA PHE A 192 -14.20 10.87 3.19
C PHE A 192 -15.26 11.98 3.32
N PRO A 193 -15.51 12.79 2.27
CA PRO A 193 -16.60 13.74 2.29
C PRO A 193 -17.91 13.00 2.54
N ARG A 194 -18.64 13.40 3.58
CA ARG A 194 -20.00 12.87 3.80
C ARG A 194 -20.89 13.43 2.69
N LYS A 195 -21.63 12.56 1.99
CA LYS A 195 -22.73 13.04 1.16
C LYS A 195 -23.71 13.74 2.11
N ALA A 196 -23.95 15.01 1.83
CA ALA A 196 -25.00 15.78 2.50
C ALA A 196 -26.38 15.18 2.17
#